data_440e2f350cb0278395d211ef3aa9c3f2
#
_entry.id   440e2f350cb0278395d211ef3aa9c3f2
#
_cell.length_a   1.000
_cell.length_b   1.000
_cell.length_c   1.000
_cell.angle_alpha   90.00
_cell.angle_beta   90.00
_cell.angle_gamma   90.00
#
_symmetry.space_group_name_H-M   'P 1'
#
loop_
_entity.id
_entity.type
_entity.pdbx_description
1 polymer ?
#
loop_
_entity_poly.entity_id
_entity_poly.type
_entity_poly.pdbx_seq_one_letter_code
_entity_poly.pdbx_strand_id
1 'polypeptide(L)'
;MNHGETFLPYRQAASVLPDAFRRAAEGANEPARRRAEEFRLRLGAPMTIVLEDEEHESDSPPVTEADLRTVLEQASRASAHTVLDRVRSGYVTICGGHRIGLCGEVVMKQGQIQAFGRLSSLSIRIAKQVTGVGGQALSGILDRGQLCSTLI
;
A
#
# COMPACT_ATOMS: atom_id res chain seq x y z
N MET A 1 -25.90 4.91 0.10
CA MET A 1 -24.45 4.77 0.02
C MET A 1 -24.09 4.25 -1.36
N ASN A 2 -23.30 5.00 -2.11
CA ASN A 2 -22.91 4.62 -3.47
C ASN A 2 -21.94 3.44 -3.42
N HIS A 3 -22.29 2.31 -4.03
CA HIS A 3 -21.42 1.12 -4.11
C HIS A 3 -20.02 1.41 -4.70
N GLY A 4 -19.86 2.50 -5.44
CA GLY A 4 -18.58 2.92 -6.01
C GLY A 4 -17.57 3.48 -4.99
N GLU A 5 -18.02 4.12 -3.92
CA GLU A 5 -17.15 4.73 -2.92
C GLU A 5 -16.52 3.72 -1.95
N THR A 6 -17.21 2.63 -1.68
CA THR A 6 -16.77 1.61 -0.71
C THR A 6 -15.48 0.89 -1.13
N PHE A 7 -15.22 0.79 -2.44
CA PHE A 7 -14.02 0.11 -2.98
C PHE A 7 -12.95 1.07 -3.50
N LEU A 8 -13.14 2.37 -3.31
CA LEU A 8 -12.20 3.37 -3.83
C LEU A 8 -10.76 3.14 -3.32
N PRO A 9 -10.50 2.93 -2.01
CA PRO A 9 -9.15 2.66 -1.52
C PRO A 9 -8.53 1.40 -2.13
N TYR A 10 -9.30 0.31 -2.23
CA TYR A 10 -8.85 -0.93 -2.86
C TYR A 10 -8.43 -0.74 -4.32
N ARG A 11 -9.27 -0.05 -5.10
CA ARG A 11 -9.01 0.24 -6.52
C ARG A 11 -7.83 1.18 -6.72
N GLN A 12 -7.68 2.18 -5.85
CA GLN A 12 -6.54 3.09 -5.87
C GLN A 12 -5.23 2.34 -5.57
N ALA A 13 -5.21 1.47 -4.56
CA ALA A 13 -4.05 0.63 -4.26
C ALA A 13 -3.75 -0.34 -5.41
N ALA A 14 -4.76 -0.93 -6.04
CA ALA A 14 -4.60 -1.83 -7.18
C ALA A 14 -4.13 -1.12 -8.47
N SER A 15 -4.28 0.20 -8.57
CA SER A 15 -3.93 0.96 -9.78
C SER A 15 -2.44 0.92 -10.15
N VAL A 16 -1.57 0.66 -9.18
CA VAL A 16 -0.12 0.53 -9.41
C VAL A 16 0.32 -0.90 -9.76
N LEU A 17 -0.61 -1.86 -9.75
CA LEU A 17 -0.33 -3.24 -10.14
C LEU A 17 -0.22 -3.37 -11.67
N PRO A 18 0.69 -4.22 -12.19
CA PRO A 18 0.67 -4.63 -13.59
C PRO A 18 -0.67 -5.27 -13.96
N ASP A 19 -1.04 -5.22 -15.22
CA ASP A 19 -2.38 -5.58 -15.72
C ASP A 19 -2.87 -6.97 -15.29
N ALA A 20 -1.99 -7.98 -15.28
CA ALA A 20 -2.36 -9.33 -14.87
C ALA A 20 -2.77 -9.40 -13.39
N PHE A 21 -2.00 -8.74 -12.53
CA PHE A 21 -2.26 -8.69 -11.08
C PHE A 21 -3.44 -7.79 -10.74
N ARG A 22 -3.62 -6.70 -11.48
CA ARG A 22 -4.79 -5.83 -11.33
C ARG A 22 -6.07 -6.57 -11.67
N ARG A 23 -6.10 -7.34 -12.76
CA ARG A 23 -7.26 -8.20 -13.12
C ARG A 23 -7.52 -9.25 -12.05
N ALA A 24 -6.49 -9.88 -11.49
CA ALA A 24 -6.64 -10.84 -10.40
C ALA A 24 -7.21 -10.17 -9.13
N ALA A 25 -6.76 -8.96 -8.79
CA ALA A 25 -7.32 -8.18 -7.70
C ALA A 25 -8.80 -7.81 -7.96
N GLU A 26 -9.15 -7.39 -9.17
CA GLU A 26 -10.53 -7.07 -9.56
C GLU A 26 -11.44 -8.30 -9.57
N GLY A 27 -10.89 -9.50 -9.82
CA GLY A 27 -11.57 -10.78 -9.75
C GLY A 27 -11.90 -11.25 -8.34
N ALA A 28 -11.30 -10.68 -7.31
CA ALA A 28 -11.62 -11.01 -5.92
C ALA A 28 -13.07 -10.69 -5.59
N ASN A 29 -13.71 -11.54 -4.78
CA ASN A 29 -15.10 -11.34 -4.37
C ASN A 29 -15.27 -10.08 -3.52
N GLU A 30 -16.50 -9.58 -3.43
CA GLU A 30 -16.81 -8.35 -2.69
C GLU A 30 -16.39 -8.39 -1.22
N PRO A 31 -16.65 -9.46 -0.43
CA PRO A 31 -16.19 -9.55 0.94
C PRO A 31 -14.67 -9.43 1.08
N ALA A 32 -13.89 -10.10 0.20
CA ALA A 32 -12.44 -10.02 0.20
C ALA A 32 -11.97 -8.59 -0.09
N ARG A 33 -12.54 -7.91 -1.09
CA ARG A 33 -12.18 -6.53 -1.42
C ARG A 33 -12.48 -5.54 -0.29
N ARG A 34 -13.54 -5.76 0.49
CA ARG A 34 -13.90 -4.92 1.66
C ARG A 34 -12.90 -5.10 2.81
N ARG A 35 -12.48 -6.34 3.04
CA ARG A 35 -11.58 -6.71 4.14
C ARG A 35 -10.11 -6.55 3.79
N ALA A 36 -9.75 -6.49 2.50
CA ALA A 36 -8.37 -6.43 2.04
C ALA A 36 -7.58 -5.31 2.70
N GLU A 37 -6.42 -5.62 3.26
CA GLU A 37 -5.52 -4.71 3.92
C GLU A 37 -4.22 -4.49 3.15
N GLU A 38 -3.81 -5.51 2.36
CA GLU A 38 -2.53 -5.47 1.67
C GLU A 38 -2.56 -6.34 0.41
N PHE A 39 -1.90 -5.90 -0.66
CA PHE A 39 -1.46 -6.75 -1.75
C PHE A 39 0.01 -7.09 -1.54
N ARG A 40 0.34 -8.37 -1.55
CA ARG A 40 1.70 -8.84 -1.32
C ARG A 40 2.22 -9.56 -2.54
N LEU A 41 3.30 -9.04 -3.13
CA LEU A 41 3.96 -9.57 -4.30
C LEU A 41 5.33 -10.14 -3.86
N ARG A 42 5.50 -11.45 -3.98
CA ARG A 42 6.77 -12.15 -3.69
C ARG A 42 7.30 -12.77 -4.97
N LEU A 43 8.57 -12.56 -5.26
CA LEU A 43 9.21 -13.10 -6.46
C LEU A 43 9.01 -14.62 -6.55
N GLY A 44 8.52 -15.11 -7.70
CA GLY A 44 8.31 -16.52 -7.99
C GLY A 44 7.01 -17.12 -7.43
N ALA A 45 6.17 -16.34 -6.74
CA ALA A 45 4.87 -16.78 -6.23
C ALA A 45 3.73 -15.93 -6.80
N PRO A 46 2.48 -16.45 -6.86
CA PRO A 46 1.31 -15.63 -7.13
C PRO A 46 1.16 -14.50 -6.12
N MET A 47 0.47 -13.43 -6.52
CA MET A 47 0.14 -12.34 -5.60
C MET A 47 -0.83 -12.82 -4.52
N THR A 48 -0.62 -12.41 -3.28
CA THR A 48 -1.54 -12.63 -2.16
C THR A 48 -2.29 -11.36 -1.80
N ILE A 49 -3.58 -11.52 -1.45
CA ILE A 49 -4.41 -10.49 -0.85
C ILE A 49 -4.52 -10.81 0.63
N VAL A 50 -4.04 -9.92 1.48
CA VAL A 50 -4.08 -10.08 2.93
C VAL A 50 -5.39 -9.48 3.44
N LEU A 51 -6.13 -10.26 4.22
CA LEU A 51 -7.42 -9.91 4.83
C LEU A 51 -7.30 -10.08 6.34
N GLU A 52 -7.12 -8.98 7.09
CA GLU A 52 -6.89 -9.08 8.53
C GLU A 52 -5.78 -10.11 8.86
N ASP A 53 -6.13 -11.29 9.37
CA ASP A 53 -5.18 -12.35 9.73
C ASP A 53 -5.08 -13.48 8.69
N GLU A 54 -5.72 -13.35 7.53
CA GLU A 54 -5.74 -14.39 6.48
C GLU A 54 -5.02 -13.91 5.22
N GLU A 55 -4.26 -14.81 4.60
CA GLU A 55 -3.66 -14.59 3.27
C GLU A 55 -4.41 -15.43 2.22
N HIS A 56 -4.91 -14.77 1.19
CA HIS A 56 -5.56 -15.42 0.04
C HIS A 56 -4.69 -15.27 -1.20
N GLU A 57 -4.26 -16.39 -1.75
CA GLU A 57 -3.58 -16.41 -3.04
C GLU A 57 -4.56 -16.01 -4.14
N SER A 58 -4.16 -15.05 -4.97
CA SER A 58 -4.98 -14.62 -6.11
C SER A 58 -4.74 -15.49 -7.33
N ASP A 59 -5.68 -15.50 -8.26
CA ASP A 59 -5.53 -16.15 -9.56
C ASP A 59 -4.66 -15.30 -10.51
N SER A 60 -3.39 -15.09 -10.10
CA SER A 60 -2.39 -14.35 -10.85
C SER A 60 -1.22 -15.25 -11.25
N PRO A 61 -0.46 -14.91 -12.31
CA PRO A 61 0.79 -15.60 -12.59
C PRO A 61 1.81 -15.38 -11.45
N PRO A 62 2.88 -16.22 -11.37
CA PRO A 62 3.99 -15.94 -10.47
C PRO A 62 4.63 -14.59 -10.76
N VAL A 63 4.92 -13.85 -9.70
CA VAL A 63 5.54 -12.51 -9.77
C VAL A 63 6.96 -12.60 -10.31
N THR A 64 7.28 -11.77 -11.28
CA THR A 64 8.62 -11.62 -11.85
C THR A 64 9.30 -10.35 -11.32
N GLU A 65 10.62 -10.25 -11.50
CA GLU A 65 11.36 -9.03 -11.16
C GLU A 65 10.88 -7.81 -11.99
N ALA A 66 10.50 -8.04 -13.25
CA ALA A 66 9.95 -7.01 -14.10
C ALA A 66 8.61 -6.46 -13.57
N ASP A 67 7.77 -7.32 -12.99
CA ASP A 67 6.51 -6.90 -12.37
C ASP A 67 6.76 -6.00 -11.16
N LEU A 68 7.71 -6.38 -10.28
CA LEU A 68 8.08 -5.56 -9.12
C LEU A 68 8.61 -4.18 -9.56
N ARG A 69 9.43 -4.13 -10.60
CA ARG A 69 9.92 -2.87 -11.17
C ARG A 69 8.79 -2.01 -11.74
N THR A 70 7.85 -2.63 -12.46
CA THR A 70 6.68 -1.94 -13.01
C THR A 70 5.83 -1.30 -11.92
N VAL A 71 5.59 -2.00 -10.79
CA VAL A 71 4.90 -1.42 -9.62
C VAL A 71 5.61 -0.16 -9.14
N LEU A 72 6.95 -0.20 -8.99
CA LEU A 72 7.72 0.97 -8.53
C LEU A 72 7.71 2.12 -9.53
N GLU A 73 7.74 1.83 -10.83
CA GLU A 73 7.64 2.87 -11.87
C GLU A 73 6.28 3.57 -11.83
N GLN A 74 5.20 2.79 -11.71
CA GLN A 74 3.85 3.34 -11.60
C GLN A 74 3.67 4.13 -10.30
N ALA A 75 4.14 3.59 -9.18
CA ALA A 75 4.15 4.28 -7.90
C ALA A 75 4.97 5.58 -7.94
N SER A 76 6.07 5.59 -8.70
CA SER A 76 6.92 6.77 -8.86
C SER A 76 6.23 7.90 -9.60
N ARG A 77 5.42 7.59 -10.60
CA ARG A 77 4.60 8.59 -11.33
C ARG A 77 3.48 9.17 -10.46
N ALA A 78 2.97 8.37 -9.50
CA ALA A 78 1.87 8.75 -8.61
C ALA A 78 2.33 9.45 -7.31
N SER A 79 3.64 9.70 -7.13
CA SER A 79 4.21 10.20 -5.88
C SER A 79 4.95 11.53 -6.07
N ALA A 80 4.84 12.42 -5.06
CA ALA A 80 5.46 13.74 -5.04
C ALA A 80 6.95 13.75 -4.61
N HIS A 81 7.51 12.60 -4.19
CA HIS A 81 8.87 12.50 -3.65
C HIS A 81 9.87 11.91 -4.64
N THR A 82 11.15 12.26 -4.48
CA THR A 82 12.23 11.74 -5.34
C THR A 82 12.50 10.25 -5.08
N VAL A 83 13.01 9.54 -6.10
CA VAL A 83 13.31 8.09 -6.01
C VAL A 83 14.33 7.79 -4.90
N LEU A 84 15.28 8.69 -4.65
CA LEU A 84 16.32 8.53 -3.62
C LEU A 84 15.76 8.55 -2.19
N ASP A 85 14.82 9.44 -1.90
CA ASP A 85 14.21 9.54 -0.56
C ASP A 85 13.38 8.29 -0.24
N ARG A 86 12.79 7.67 -1.26
CA ARG A 86 12.01 6.44 -1.16
C ARG A 86 12.86 5.22 -0.84
N VAL A 87 13.98 5.10 -1.53
CA VAL A 87 14.94 4.01 -1.31
C VAL A 87 15.46 4.03 0.13
N ARG A 88 15.79 5.21 0.65
CA ARG A 88 16.27 5.38 2.04
C ARG A 88 15.22 5.07 3.09
N SER A 89 13.97 5.36 2.80
CA SER A 89 12.84 5.12 3.73
C SER A 89 12.34 3.68 3.71
N GLY A 90 12.69 2.88 2.70
CA GLY A 90 12.20 1.49 2.53
C GLY A 90 10.73 1.41 2.14
N TYR A 91 10.08 2.52 1.83
CA TYR A 91 8.69 2.56 1.37
C TYR A 91 8.41 3.77 0.46
N VAL A 92 7.32 3.65 -0.30
CA VAL A 92 6.77 4.70 -1.15
C VAL A 92 5.33 4.96 -0.74
N THR A 93 4.95 6.23 -0.59
CA THR A 93 3.53 6.61 -0.42
C THR A 93 2.97 7.06 -1.75
N ILE A 94 1.80 6.54 -2.12
CA ILE A 94 1.08 6.88 -3.35
C ILE A 94 -0.23 7.61 -3.03
N CYS A 95 -0.89 8.12 -4.06
CA CYS A 95 -2.18 8.80 -3.95
C CYS A 95 -3.19 7.97 -3.15
N GLY A 96 -3.98 8.61 -2.27
CA GLY A 96 -4.88 7.92 -1.34
C GLY A 96 -4.22 7.50 -0.03
N GLY A 97 -2.94 7.81 0.19
CA GLY A 97 -2.20 7.48 1.42
C GLY A 97 -1.75 6.02 1.52
N HIS A 98 -1.88 5.26 0.43
CA HIS A 98 -1.40 3.87 0.39
C HIS A 98 0.13 3.84 0.46
N ARG A 99 0.69 2.81 1.11
CA ARG A 99 2.13 2.67 1.29
C ARG A 99 2.63 1.38 0.65
N ILE A 100 3.72 1.49 -0.11
CA ILE A 100 4.38 0.35 -0.73
C ILE A 100 5.71 0.14 0.00
N GLY A 101 5.79 -0.94 0.78
CA GLY A 101 7.02 -1.41 1.41
C GLY A 101 7.88 -2.16 0.40
N LEU A 102 9.19 -1.97 0.49
CA LEU A 102 10.19 -2.54 -0.42
C LEU A 102 11.05 -3.53 0.34
N CYS A 103 11.29 -4.69 -0.25
CA CYS A 103 12.22 -5.68 0.26
C CYS A 103 13.13 -6.19 -0.86
N GLY A 104 14.42 -6.31 -0.58
CA GLY A 104 15.41 -6.75 -1.56
C GLY A 104 16.84 -6.47 -1.12
N GLU A 105 17.77 -6.69 -2.02
CA GLU A 105 19.18 -6.37 -1.83
C GLU A 105 19.39 -4.87 -1.99
N VAL A 106 20.20 -4.27 -1.15
CA VAL A 106 20.53 -2.85 -1.21
C VAL A 106 22.01 -2.65 -1.56
N VAL A 107 22.27 -1.63 -2.37
CA VAL A 107 23.62 -1.16 -2.66
C VAL A 107 23.99 -0.09 -1.62
N MET A 108 25.01 -0.37 -0.83
CA MET A 108 25.52 0.55 0.20
C MET A 108 26.74 1.30 -0.31
N LYS A 109 26.83 2.59 -0.02
CA LYS A 109 28.03 3.41 -0.23
C LYS A 109 28.22 4.35 0.98
N GLN A 110 29.40 4.30 1.57
CA GLN A 110 29.75 5.12 2.75
C GLN A 110 28.73 4.98 3.91
N GLY A 111 28.23 3.75 4.17
CA GLY A 111 27.26 3.48 5.22
C GLY A 111 25.81 3.94 4.92
N GLN A 112 25.55 4.42 3.71
CA GLN A 112 24.21 4.85 3.27
C GLN A 112 23.67 4.00 2.13
N ILE A 113 22.36 3.73 2.17
CA ILE A 113 21.66 3.07 1.06
C ILE A 113 21.65 4.02 -0.15
N GLN A 114 22.17 3.54 -1.28
CA GLN A 114 22.20 4.29 -2.55
C GLN A 114 21.08 3.86 -3.50
N ALA A 115 20.79 2.55 -3.55
CA ALA A 115 19.78 1.99 -4.44
C ALA A 115 19.35 0.61 -3.96
N PHE A 116 18.20 0.12 -4.46
CA PHE A 116 17.89 -1.30 -4.47
C PHE A 116 18.60 -1.95 -5.67
N GLY A 117 19.36 -3.01 -5.41
CA GLY A 117 19.95 -3.86 -6.43
C GLY A 117 18.89 -4.77 -7.04
N ARG A 118 18.46 -5.78 -6.26
CA ARG A 118 17.45 -6.76 -6.66
C ARG A 118 16.28 -6.73 -5.70
N LEU A 119 15.07 -6.54 -6.23
CA LEU A 119 13.84 -6.62 -5.44
C LEU A 119 13.44 -8.09 -5.25
N SER A 120 13.05 -8.47 -4.04
CA SER A 120 12.53 -9.79 -3.71
C SER A 120 11.02 -9.78 -3.43
N SER A 121 10.49 -8.69 -2.89
CA SER A 121 9.05 -8.55 -2.66
C SER A 121 8.64 -7.09 -2.50
N LEU A 122 7.34 -6.84 -2.73
CA LEU A 122 6.66 -5.59 -2.43
C LEU A 122 5.40 -5.88 -1.62
N SER A 123 5.04 -4.95 -0.76
CA SER A 123 3.85 -4.98 0.07
C SER A 123 3.10 -3.66 -0.08
N ILE A 124 1.90 -3.70 -0.68
CA ILE A 124 1.07 -2.51 -0.94
C ILE A 124 -0.02 -2.47 0.12
N ARG A 125 0.18 -1.69 1.18
CA ARG A 125 -0.82 -1.51 2.24
C ARG A 125 -1.91 -0.56 1.80
N ILE A 126 -3.16 -1.01 1.95
CA ILE A 126 -4.36 -0.27 1.57
C ILE A 126 -4.73 0.65 2.73
N ALA A 127 -4.59 1.97 2.52
CA ALA A 127 -5.07 2.94 3.50
C ALA A 127 -6.60 2.95 3.50
N LYS A 128 -7.20 2.63 4.64
CA LYS A 128 -8.64 2.70 4.84
C LYS A 128 -8.96 3.85 5.79
N GLN A 129 -10.05 4.55 5.51
CA GLN A 129 -10.59 5.51 6.46
C GLN A 129 -11.38 4.75 7.54
N VAL A 130 -10.91 4.82 8.78
CA VAL A 130 -11.62 4.28 9.94
C VAL A 130 -12.33 5.45 10.63
N THR A 131 -13.63 5.51 10.49
CA THR A 131 -14.45 6.56 11.13
C THR A 131 -14.67 6.23 12.61
N GLY A 132 -14.70 7.27 13.45
CA GLY A 132 -15.01 7.13 14.89
C GLY A 132 -13.82 6.86 15.80
N VAL A 133 -12.63 6.52 15.28
CA VAL A 133 -11.40 6.27 16.09
C VAL A 133 -11.00 7.49 16.91
N GLY A 134 -11.19 8.69 16.35
CA GLY A 134 -10.88 9.95 17.03
C GLY A 134 -11.95 10.43 18.02
N GLY A 135 -13.09 9.74 18.17
CA GLY A 135 -14.19 10.22 19.00
C GLY A 135 -13.84 10.40 20.46
N GLN A 136 -13.07 9.46 21.03
CA GLN A 136 -12.59 9.56 22.41
C GLN A 136 -11.55 10.67 22.58
N ALA A 137 -10.63 10.83 21.63
CA ALA A 137 -9.65 11.90 21.64
C ALA A 137 -10.31 13.27 21.50
N LEU A 138 -11.35 13.37 20.64
CA LEU A 138 -12.08 14.60 20.40
C LEU A 138 -12.70 15.16 21.70
N SER A 139 -13.26 14.31 22.56
CA SER A 139 -13.81 14.72 23.85
C SER A 139 -12.75 15.29 24.80
N GLY A 140 -11.49 14.85 24.67
CA GLY A 140 -10.37 15.35 25.49
C GLY A 140 -9.78 16.67 24.99
N ILE A 141 -10.02 17.05 23.75
CA ILE A 141 -9.49 18.30 23.15
C ILE A 141 -10.56 19.39 22.98
N LEU A 142 -11.81 19.09 23.34
CA LEU A 142 -12.91 20.05 23.34
C LEU A 142 -13.25 20.49 24.76
N ASP A 143 -13.26 21.80 25.00
CA ASP A 143 -13.92 22.41 26.17
C ASP A 143 -15.12 23.25 25.70
N ARG A 144 -16.30 22.91 26.23
CA ARG A 144 -17.57 23.58 25.88
C ARG A 144 -17.83 23.70 24.36
N GLY A 145 -17.38 22.69 23.59
CA GLY A 145 -17.57 22.65 22.13
C GLY A 145 -16.53 23.45 21.33
N GLN A 146 -15.52 24.04 21.99
CA GLN A 146 -14.41 24.73 21.34
C GLN A 146 -13.12 23.92 21.45
N LEU A 147 -12.32 23.95 20.36
CA LEU A 147 -11.01 23.29 20.35
C LEU A 147 -10.05 24.01 21.31
N CYS A 148 -9.48 23.27 22.22
CA CYS A 148 -8.43 23.73 23.11
C CYS A 148 -7.04 23.48 22.55
N SER A 149 -6.09 24.35 22.91
CA SER A 149 -4.67 24.12 22.65
C SER A 149 -4.24 22.87 23.41
N THR A 150 -3.93 21.79 22.69
CA THR A 150 -3.67 20.48 23.30
C THR A 150 -2.31 19.97 22.82
N LEU A 151 -1.48 19.51 23.77
CA LEU A 151 -0.24 18.79 23.49
C LEU A 151 -0.56 17.28 23.57
N ILE A 152 -0.23 16.55 22.48
CA ILE A 152 -0.40 15.10 22.36
C ILE A 152 0.98 14.45 22.39
#